data_4453f52f27cb189cf4f9342f278be56d
#
_entry.id   4453f52f27cb189cf4f9342f278be56d
#
_cell.length_a   1.000
_cell.length_b   1.000
_cell.length_c   1.000
_cell.angle_alpha   90.00
_cell.angle_beta   90.00
_cell.angle_gamma   90.00
#
_symmetry.space_group_name_H-M   'P 1'
#
loop_
_entity.id
_entity.type
_entity.pdbx_description
1 polymer ?
#
loop_
_entity_poly.entity_id
_entity_poly.type
_entity_poly.pdbx_seq_one_letter_code
_entity_poly.pdbx_strand_id
1 'polypeptide(L)'
;MSNVQRLLLSPIHGSAVEEQDHQALLQFTSQILRLQHLRYLRMEGPSFLEGHLNQMLRCLKTTLDNIFMTSCLLIESNLTHLSQCPNIYQLKGLNLSAVTLTNFSPELLQVLLEKVAGSLEELDLNVCGIMDSHLKAILPALSHCSQLRVLSMCGNLVSTAILDSLLCHTHRLPALSLEIYPAPQESYSSQGILHQESLVQLKTELWEILTYLGHPRNIWVSPSPCPHCGEDVCDYLNPNT
;
A
#
# COMPACT_ATOMS: atom_id res chain seq x y z
N MET A 1 -30.33 9.89 3.45
CA MET A 1 -29.14 9.43 2.69
C MET A 1 -28.65 8.06 3.19
N SER A 2 -29.52 7.09 3.23
CA SER A 2 -29.26 5.81 3.90
C SER A 2 -28.53 4.76 3.03
N ASN A 3 -28.31 5.02 1.75
CA ASN A 3 -27.77 4.01 0.82
C ASN A 3 -26.41 4.35 0.20
N VAL A 4 -25.62 5.24 0.81
CA VAL A 4 -24.26 5.55 0.33
C VAL A 4 -23.33 4.38 0.66
N GLN A 5 -22.81 3.71 -0.37
CA GLN A 5 -21.87 2.59 -0.25
C GLN A 5 -20.43 3.00 -0.56
N ARG A 6 -20.23 4.10 -1.27
CA ARG A 6 -18.92 4.57 -1.71
C ARG A 6 -18.74 6.04 -1.34
N LEU A 7 -17.65 6.35 -0.67
CA LEU A 7 -17.24 7.70 -0.33
C LEU A 7 -15.86 7.97 -0.94
N LEU A 8 -15.78 9.03 -1.73
CA LEU A 8 -14.54 9.50 -2.34
C LEU A 8 -14.27 10.91 -1.84
N LEU A 9 -13.07 11.13 -1.30
CA LEU A 9 -12.60 12.41 -0.80
C LEU A 9 -11.35 12.77 -1.58
N SER A 10 -11.39 13.88 -2.29
CA SER A 10 -10.26 14.41 -3.06
C SER A 10 -9.84 15.78 -2.52
N PRO A 11 -8.59 16.23 -2.74
CA PRO A 11 -8.14 17.54 -2.32
C PRO A 11 -9.04 18.63 -2.92
N ILE A 12 -9.44 19.58 -2.10
CA ILE A 12 -10.09 20.80 -2.58
C ILE A 12 -8.96 21.81 -2.83
N HIS A 13 -8.62 22.04 -4.07
CA HIS A 13 -7.70 23.11 -4.45
C HIS A 13 -8.41 24.47 -4.29
N GLY A 14 -8.23 25.09 -3.13
CA GLY A 14 -8.75 26.42 -2.85
C GLY A 14 -7.95 27.08 -1.72
N SER A 15 -7.54 28.32 -1.96
CA SER A 15 -6.73 29.11 -1.05
C SER A 15 -7.39 29.31 0.31
N ALA A 16 -6.60 29.12 1.36
CA ALA A 16 -6.71 29.66 2.70
C ALA A 16 -8.10 29.63 3.38
N VAL A 17 -8.33 28.60 4.22
CA VAL A 17 -9.36 28.69 5.25
C VAL A 17 -8.91 27.89 6.49
N GLU A 18 -8.04 28.42 7.31
CA GLU A 18 -7.60 27.75 8.54
C GLU A 18 -8.65 27.78 9.68
N GLU A 19 -9.55 28.74 9.73
CA GLU A 19 -10.57 28.83 10.81
C GLU A 19 -11.91 28.12 10.51
N GLN A 20 -12.24 27.88 9.24
CA GLN A 20 -13.46 27.16 8.85
C GLN A 20 -13.34 25.64 8.90
N ASP A 21 -12.11 25.11 8.98
CA ASP A 21 -11.83 23.68 8.88
C ASP A 21 -12.38 22.87 10.05
N HIS A 22 -12.37 23.41 11.27
CA HIS A 22 -12.87 22.67 12.44
C HIS A 22 -14.38 22.46 12.41
N GLN A 23 -15.14 23.46 11.98
CA GLN A 23 -16.60 23.35 11.88
C GLN A 23 -17.02 22.46 10.71
N ALA A 24 -16.30 22.56 9.59
CA ALA A 24 -16.45 21.67 8.43
C ALA A 24 -16.15 20.21 8.81
N LEU A 25 -15.10 19.98 9.60
CA LEU A 25 -14.75 18.66 10.10
C LEU A 25 -15.83 18.06 11.01
N LEU A 26 -16.38 18.84 11.94
CA LEU A 26 -17.46 18.37 12.82
C LEU A 26 -18.71 18.01 12.02
N GLN A 27 -19.07 18.83 11.03
CA GLN A 27 -20.18 18.54 10.14
C GLN A 27 -19.91 17.29 9.31
N PHE A 28 -18.70 17.15 8.74
CA PHE A 28 -18.27 16.01 7.97
C PHE A 28 -18.32 14.72 8.80
N THR A 29 -17.74 14.72 10.01
CA THR A 29 -17.76 13.59 10.92
C THR A 29 -19.18 13.18 11.28
N SER A 30 -20.07 14.18 11.52
CA SER A 30 -21.49 13.93 11.79
C SER A 30 -22.23 13.27 10.62
N GLN A 31 -21.84 13.60 9.38
CA GLN A 31 -22.42 12.99 8.18
C GLN A 31 -21.90 11.56 7.97
N ILE A 32 -20.61 11.31 8.23
CA ILE A 32 -20.03 9.95 8.15
C ILE A 32 -20.72 8.99 9.12
N LEU A 33 -21.04 9.43 10.33
CA LEU A 33 -21.80 8.63 11.31
C LEU A 33 -23.17 8.14 10.78
N ARG A 34 -23.72 8.81 9.77
CA ARG A 34 -25.01 8.44 9.14
C ARG A 34 -24.85 7.46 7.99
N LEU A 35 -23.61 7.19 7.55
CA LEU A 35 -23.33 6.29 6.43
C LEU A 35 -23.32 4.82 6.91
N GLN A 36 -24.50 4.26 7.12
CA GLN A 36 -24.67 2.91 7.68
C GLN A 36 -24.37 1.76 6.69
N HIS A 37 -24.14 2.09 5.40
CA HIS A 37 -23.91 1.10 4.34
C HIS A 37 -22.59 1.35 3.58
N LEU A 38 -21.69 2.15 4.17
CA LEU A 38 -20.40 2.44 3.55
C LEU A 38 -19.55 1.18 3.49
N ARG A 39 -19.11 0.80 2.28
CA ARG A 39 -18.23 -0.34 2.01
C ARG A 39 -16.91 0.07 1.37
N TYR A 40 -16.88 1.19 0.67
CA TYR A 40 -15.73 1.68 -0.07
C TYR A 40 -15.39 3.10 0.39
N LEU A 41 -14.18 3.26 0.93
CA LEU A 41 -13.63 4.55 1.35
C LEU A 41 -12.37 4.85 0.56
N ARG A 42 -12.38 5.93 -0.22
CA ARG A 42 -11.19 6.47 -0.89
C ARG A 42 -10.92 7.89 -0.42
N MET A 43 -9.70 8.14 0.00
CA MET A 43 -9.19 9.44 0.38
C MET A 43 -7.90 9.71 -0.39
N GLU A 44 -7.81 10.87 -1.01
CA GLU A 44 -6.67 11.30 -1.79
C GLU A 44 -6.19 12.66 -1.26
N GLY A 45 -5.11 12.66 -0.47
CA GLY A 45 -4.50 13.85 0.11
C GLY A 45 -5.45 14.89 0.73
N PRO A 46 -6.49 14.52 1.49
CA PRO A 46 -7.41 15.50 2.06
C PRO A 46 -6.73 16.26 3.20
N SER A 47 -6.26 17.48 2.94
CA SER A 47 -5.57 18.32 3.92
C SER A 47 -6.42 18.60 5.16
N PHE A 48 -7.73 18.74 5.00
CA PHE A 48 -8.67 19.00 6.11
C PHE A 48 -8.80 17.83 7.11
N LEU A 49 -8.31 16.64 6.78
CA LEU A 49 -8.30 15.49 7.68
C LEU A 49 -6.98 15.33 8.43
N GLU A 50 -5.98 16.17 8.19
CA GLU A 50 -4.73 16.16 8.93
C GLU A 50 -5.01 16.28 10.44
N GLY A 51 -4.46 15.34 11.22
CA GLY A 51 -4.70 15.24 12.67
C GLY A 51 -6.08 14.74 13.09
N HIS A 52 -7.05 14.59 12.19
CA HIS A 52 -8.44 14.20 12.49
C HIS A 52 -8.87 12.85 11.92
N LEU A 53 -8.01 12.20 11.14
CA LEU A 53 -8.27 10.90 10.52
C LEU A 53 -8.69 9.84 11.56
N ASN A 54 -8.09 9.86 12.75
CA ASN A 54 -8.45 8.97 13.85
C ASN A 54 -9.91 9.11 14.28
N GLN A 55 -10.43 10.34 14.32
CA GLN A 55 -11.83 10.58 14.68
C GLN A 55 -12.76 10.03 13.62
N MET A 56 -12.41 10.22 12.36
CA MET A 56 -13.17 9.69 11.23
C MET A 56 -13.19 8.15 11.25
N LEU A 57 -12.05 7.50 11.41
CA LEU A 57 -11.96 6.04 11.45
C LEU A 57 -12.76 5.43 12.60
N ARG A 58 -12.77 6.07 13.78
CA ARG A 58 -13.61 5.66 14.92
C ARG A 58 -15.10 5.79 14.66
N CYS A 59 -15.50 6.71 13.79
CA CYS A 59 -16.90 6.93 13.44
C CYS A 59 -17.46 5.90 12.46
N LEU A 60 -16.60 5.14 11.78
CA LEU A 60 -17.00 4.10 10.85
C LEU A 60 -17.60 2.91 11.60
N LYS A 61 -18.93 2.75 11.50
CA LYS A 61 -19.67 1.65 12.14
C LYS A 61 -19.92 0.46 11.22
N THR A 62 -19.59 0.62 9.94
CA THR A 62 -19.83 -0.38 8.90
C THR A 62 -18.58 -1.16 8.58
N THR A 63 -18.73 -2.42 8.21
CA THR A 63 -17.62 -3.23 7.67
C THR A 63 -17.22 -2.68 6.31
N LEU A 64 -15.95 -2.28 6.17
CA LEU A 64 -15.39 -1.81 4.92
C LEU A 64 -14.82 -2.97 4.10
N ASP A 65 -15.16 -2.97 2.81
CA ASP A 65 -14.55 -3.90 1.85
C ASP A 65 -13.25 -3.30 1.28
N ASN A 66 -13.18 -1.96 1.13
CA ASN A 66 -12.01 -1.29 0.55
C ASN A 66 -11.69 0.01 1.29
N ILE A 67 -10.39 0.20 1.58
CA ILE A 67 -9.81 1.43 2.12
C ILE A 67 -8.65 1.85 1.23
N PHE A 68 -8.78 3.01 0.59
CA PHE A 68 -7.75 3.61 -0.25
C PHE A 68 -7.41 4.99 0.33
N MET A 69 -6.21 5.11 0.87
CA MET A 69 -5.64 6.34 1.43
C MET A 69 -4.38 6.67 0.64
N THR A 70 -4.54 7.40 -0.45
CA THR A 70 -3.44 7.73 -1.36
C THR A 70 -2.93 9.15 -1.10
N SER A 71 -1.61 9.33 -1.07
CA SER A 71 -0.98 10.63 -0.81
C SER A 71 -1.46 11.31 0.49
N CYS A 72 -1.91 10.54 1.47
CA CYS A 72 -2.38 11.05 2.75
C CYS A 72 -1.22 11.23 3.73
N LEU A 73 -1.22 12.30 4.50
CA LEU A 73 -0.32 12.47 5.63
C LEU A 73 -0.83 11.62 6.80
N LEU A 74 -0.24 10.45 6.99
CA LEU A 74 -0.55 9.56 8.10
C LEU A 74 0.49 9.72 9.21
N ILE A 75 0.05 9.49 10.44
CA ILE A 75 0.91 9.28 11.60
C ILE A 75 0.71 7.86 12.14
N GLU A 76 1.64 7.34 12.90
CA GLU A 76 1.59 5.96 13.42
C GLU A 76 0.28 5.61 14.13
N SER A 77 -0.28 6.57 14.89
CA SER A 77 -1.55 6.36 15.57
C SER A 77 -2.71 6.13 14.60
N ASN A 78 -2.63 6.59 13.34
CA ASN A 78 -3.66 6.32 12.33
C ASN A 78 -3.68 4.83 11.95
N LEU A 79 -2.50 4.23 11.69
CA LEU A 79 -2.40 2.79 11.40
C LEU A 79 -2.78 1.95 12.62
N THR A 80 -2.35 2.38 13.82
CA THR A 80 -2.76 1.71 15.08
C THR A 80 -4.28 1.71 15.23
N HIS A 81 -4.94 2.85 15.01
CA HIS A 81 -6.41 2.91 15.10
C HIS A 81 -7.09 2.09 14.01
N LEU A 82 -6.53 2.11 12.79
CA LEU A 82 -7.05 1.30 11.70
C LEU A 82 -6.97 -0.19 12.06
N SER A 83 -5.82 -0.68 12.55
CA SER A 83 -5.66 -2.08 12.94
C SER A 83 -6.55 -2.50 14.12
N GLN A 84 -6.92 -1.56 15.00
CA GLN A 84 -7.83 -1.78 16.12
C GLN A 84 -9.31 -1.67 15.73
N CYS A 85 -9.61 -1.14 14.56
CA CYS A 85 -10.99 -0.98 14.09
C CYS A 85 -11.65 -2.36 13.90
N PRO A 86 -12.75 -2.66 14.58
CA PRO A 86 -13.39 -3.98 14.47
C PRO A 86 -14.02 -4.22 13.09
N ASN A 87 -14.14 -3.18 12.28
CA ASN A 87 -14.88 -3.25 11.01
C ASN A 87 -13.99 -3.52 9.79
N ILE A 88 -12.67 -3.77 9.97
CA ILE A 88 -11.76 -4.04 8.86
C ILE A 88 -11.47 -5.51 8.61
N TYR A 89 -11.95 -6.42 9.45
CA TYR A 89 -11.65 -7.85 9.33
C TYR A 89 -12.15 -8.52 8.02
N GLN A 90 -12.99 -7.82 7.26
CA GLN A 90 -13.48 -8.25 5.93
C GLN A 90 -12.88 -7.43 4.78
N LEU A 91 -11.82 -6.65 5.07
CA LEU A 91 -11.20 -5.77 4.08
C LEU A 91 -10.63 -6.61 2.93
N LYS A 92 -11.02 -6.25 1.71
CA LYS A 92 -10.58 -6.89 0.46
C LYS A 92 -9.50 -6.10 -0.24
N GLY A 93 -9.58 -4.76 -0.20
CA GLY A 93 -8.61 -3.87 -0.81
C GLY A 93 -8.03 -2.87 0.19
N LEU A 94 -6.69 -2.84 0.29
CA LEU A 94 -5.93 -1.86 1.05
C LEU A 94 -4.95 -1.17 0.11
N ASN A 95 -5.13 0.14 -0.08
CA ASN A 95 -4.21 0.96 -0.84
C ASN A 95 -3.70 2.10 0.04
N LEU A 96 -2.38 2.14 0.25
CA LEU A 96 -1.65 3.17 0.98
C LEU A 96 -0.66 3.89 0.08
N SER A 97 -0.83 3.85 -1.24
CA SER A 97 0.14 4.39 -2.19
C SER A 97 0.44 5.87 -1.93
N ALA A 98 1.72 6.22 -2.04
CA ALA A 98 2.26 7.55 -1.75
C ALA A 98 2.00 8.04 -0.30
N VAL A 99 1.81 7.11 0.64
CA VAL A 99 1.81 7.39 2.08
C VAL A 99 3.21 7.14 2.63
N THR A 100 3.84 8.15 3.22
CA THR A 100 5.19 8.01 3.76
C THR A 100 5.20 7.17 5.04
N LEU A 101 5.76 5.96 4.95
CA LEU A 101 5.88 5.01 6.07
C LEU A 101 7.33 4.83 6.55
N THR A 102 8.29 5.53 5.96
CA THR A 102 9.74 5.37 6.19
C THR A 102 10.13 5.39 7.67
N ASN A 103 9.50 6.28 8.44
CA ASN A 103 9.79 6.47 9.87
C ASN A 103 8.82 5.72 10.79
N PHE A 104 7.92 4.91 10.23
CA PHE A 104 6.96 4.15 11.04
C PHE A 104 7.60 2.87 11.57
N SER A 105 7.17 2.46 12.76
CA SER A 105 7.51 1.15 13.29
C SER A 105 7.04 0.05 12.32
N PRO A 106 7.94 -0.85 11.86
CA PRO A 106 7.59 -1.92 10.92
C PRO A 106 6.44 -2.82 11.41
N GLU A 107 6.30 -2.97 12.72
CA GLU A 107 5.29 -3.81 13.36
C GLU A 107 3.86 -3.29 13.15
N LEU A 108 3.70 -1.98 12.93
CA LEU A 108 2.36 -1.38 12.71
C LEU A 108 1.70 -1.94 11.44
N LEU A 109 2.46 -2.02 10.36
CA LEU A 109 1.96 -2.58 9.11
C LEU A 109 1.75 -4.10 9.23
N GLN A 110 2.62 -4.80 9.97
CA GLN A 110 2.45 -6.22 10.28
C GLN A 110 1.12 -6.48 10.99
N VAL A 111 0.85 -5.78 12.10
CA VAL A 111 -0.40 -5.92 12.88
C VAL A 111 -1.63 -5.65 12.03
N LEU A 112 -1.57 -4.63 11.16
CA LEU A 112 -2.67 -4.33 10.24
C LEU A 112 -2.90 -5.49 9.25
N LEU A 113 -1.84 -6.02 8.64
CA LEU A 113 -1.95 -7.14 7.70
C LEU A 113 -2.44 -8.42 8.36
N GLU A 114 -1.97 -8.74 9.57
CA GLU A 114 -2.46 -9.89 10.35
C GLU A 114 -3.98 -9.81 10.56
N LYS A 115 -4.50 -8.61 10.79
CA LYS A 115 -5.93 -8.39 11.01
C LYS A 115 -6.78 -8.68 9.77
N VAL A 116 -6.26 -8.40 8.59
CA VAL A 116 -6.98 -8.50 7.31
C VAL A 116 -6.57 -9.71 6.46
N ALA A 117 -5.60 -10.50 6.92
CA ALA A 117 -4.99 -11.59 6.15
C ALA A 117 -6.00 -12.59 5.56
N GLY A 118 -7.10 -12.86 6.27
CA GLY A 118 -8.12 -13.82 5.84
C GLY A 118 -9.00 -13.36 4.69
N SER A 119 -9.02 -12.05 4.37
CA SER A 119 -9.95 -11.46 3.40
C SER A 119 -9.30 -10.59 2.34
N LEU A 120 -8.03 -10.20 2.53
CA LEU A 120 -7.34 -9.25 1.67
C LEU A 120 -7.11 -9.85 0.27
N GLU A 121 -7.65 -9.18 -0.75
CA GLU A 121 -7.54 -9.55 -2.16
C GLU A 121 -6.52 -8.65 -2.91
N GLU A 122 -6.39 -7.37 -2.48
CA GLU A 122 -5.51 -6.38 -3.12
C GLU A 122 -4.74 -5.58 -2.08
N LEU A 123 -3.41 -5.51 -2.25
CA LEU A 123 -2.51 -4.70 -1.42
C LEU A 123 -1.65 -3.81 -2.31
N ASP A 124 -1.78 -2.50 -2.13
CA ASP A 124 -0.97 -1.50 -2.83
C ASP A 124 -0.19 -0.65 -1.82
N LEU A 125 1.14 -0.77 -1.89
CA LEU A 125 2.12 -0.07 -1.07
C LEU A 125 3.12 0.71 -1.94
N ASN A 126 2.68 1.19 -3.11
CA ASN A 126 3.55 1.93 -4.02
C ASN A 126 4.02 3.25 -3.39
N VAL A 127 5.29 3.58 -3.58
CA VAL A 127 5.88 4.88 -3.17
C VAL A 127 5.66 5.18 -1.67
N CYS A 128 5.71 4.16 -0.83
CA CYS A 128 5.48 4.31 0.61
C CYS A 128 6.75 4.52 1.43
N GLY A 129 7.94 4.50 0.80
CA GLY A 129 9.21 4.51 1.50
C GLY A 129 9.45 3.22 2.30
N ILE A 130 8.91 2.11 1.81
CA ILE A 130 9.14 0.77 2.37
C ILE A 130 10.62 0.41 2.21
N MET A 131 11.20 -0.11 3.28
CA MET A 131 12.57 -0.60 3.34
C MET A 131 12.60 -2.06 3.75
N ASP A 132 13.77 -2.69 3.71
CA ASP A 132 13.98 -4.10 4.09
C ASP A 132 13.42 -4.44 5.48
N SER A 133 13.57 -3.54 6.45
CA SER A 133 13.03 -3.74 7.80
C SER A 133 11.51 -3.90 7.82
N HIS A 134 10.82 -3.08 7.03
CA HIS A 134 9.36 -3.15 6.91
C HIS A 134 8.94 -4.47 6.25
N LEU A 135 9.61 -4.86 5.16
CA LEU A 135 9.29 -6.12 4.48
C LEU A 135 9.56 -7.33 5.38
N LYS A 136 10.70 -7.36 6.09
CA LYS A 136 10.98 -8.45 7.05
C LYS A 136 9.88 -8.61 8.10
N ALA A 137 9.34 -7.51 8.60
CA ALA A 137 8.26 -7.55 9.58
C ALA A 137 6.95 -8.08 9.01
N ILE A 138 6.60 -7.69 7.76
CA ILE A 138 5.31 -8.06 7.16
C ILE A 138 5.29 -9.44 6.48
N LEU A 139 6.45 -10.02 6.13
CA LEU A 139 6.52 -11.31 5.44
C LEU A 139 5.68 -12.41 6.12
N PRO A 140 5.74 -12.59 7.46
CA PRO A 140 4.93 -13.62 8.12
C PRO A 140 3.42 -13.38 7.94
N ALA A 141 2.96 -12.13 8.12
CA ALA A 141 1.56 -11.77 7.94
C ALA A 141 1.11 -11.93 6.48
N LEU A 142 1.94 -11.50 5.54
CA LEU A 142 1.69 -11.61 4.12
C LEU A 142 1.51 -13.07 3.67
N SER A 143 2.32 -14.00 4.23
CA SER A 143 2.21 -15.43 3.91
C SER A 143 0.87 -16.06 4.30
N HIS A 144 0.10 -15.40 5.17
CA HIS A 144 -1.26 -15.83 5.56
C HIS A 144 -2.36 -15.20 4.71
N CYS A 145 -2.04 -14.26 3.81
CA CYS A 145 -3.02 -13.60 2.94
C CYS A 145 -3.46 -14.51 1.78
N SER A 146 -4.12 -15.62 2.09
CA SER A 146 -4.47 -16.67 1.11
C SER A 146 -5.40 -16.21 -0.02
N GLN A 147 -6.13 -15.10 0.18
CA GLN A 147 -7.03 -14.51 -0.81
C GLN A 147 -6.37 -13.43 -1.67
N LEU A 148 -5.10 -13.08 -1.37
CA LEU A 148 -4.40 -12.01 -2.06
C LEU A 148 -4.19 -12.35 -3.54
N ARG A 149 -4.66 -11.47 -4.42
CA ARG A 149 -4.64 -11.60 -5.88
C ARG A 149 -3.66 -10.62 -6.53
N VAL A 150 -3.54 -9.44 -5.93
CA VAL A 150 -2.69 -8.35 -6.44
C VAL A 150 -1.84 -7.81 -5.31
N LEU A 151 -0.52 -7.77 -5.54
CA LEU A 151 0.46 -7.15 -4.67
C LEU A 151 1.27 -6.13 -5.47
N SER A 152 1.27 -4.87 -5.06
CA SER A 152 2.05 -3.81 -5.70
C SER A 152 2.86 -3.03 -4.68
N MET A 153 4.16 -2.82 -4.96
CA MET A 153 5.06 -2.05 -4.09
C MET A 153 6.16 -1.31 -4.87
N CYS A 154 5.82 -0.83 -6.08
CA CYS A 154 6.72 -0.02 -6.89
C CYS A 154 7.20 1.24 -6.16
N GLY A 155 8.35 1.79 -6.58
CA GLY A 155 8.86 3.04 -6.04
C GLY A 155 9.32 2.97 -4.58
N ASN A 156 9.63 1.77 -4.09
CA ASN A 156 10.23 1.55 -2.76
C ASN A 156 11.69 1.13 -2.91
N LEU A 157 12.51 1.45 -1.91
CA LEU A 157 13.94 1.17 -1.92
C LEU A 157 14.24 -0.10 -1.11
N VAL A 158 14.26 -1.24 -1.79
CA VAL A 158 14.45 -2.56 -1.18
C VAL A 158 15.63 -3.30 -1.80
N SER A 159 16.28 -4.18 -1.05
CA SER A 159 17.40 -4.97 -1.54
C SER A 159 16.97 -6.19 -2.35
N THR A 160 17.86 -6.71 -3.19
CA THR A 160 17.68 -7.99 -3.89
C THR A 160 17.36 -9.11 -2.90
N ALA A 161 18.12 -9.18 -1.79
CA ALA A 161 17.96 -10.22 -0.77
C ALA A 161 16.57 -10.24 -0.14
N ILE A 162 15.94 -9.07 0.06
CA ILE A 162 14.58 -9.03 0.61
C ILE A 162 13.54 -9.38 -0.46
N LEU A 163 13.77 -9.04 -1.74
CA LEU A 163 12.90 -9.47 -2.83
C LEU A 163 12.90 -10.99 -2.99
N ASP A 164 14.07 -11.64 -2.91
CA ASP A 164 14.18 -13.11 -2.91
C ASP A 164 13.36 -13.73 -1.77
N SER A 165 13.51 -13.16 -0.56
CA SER A 165 12.73 -13.60 0.59
C SER A 165 11.23 -13.41 0.38
N LEU A 166 10.83 -12.30 -0.21
CA LEU A 166 9.44 -11.97 -0.52
C LEU A 166 8.87 -12.98 -1.53
N LEU A 167 9.57 -13.26 -2.62
CA LEU A 167 9.18 -14.27 -3.62
C LEU A 167 9.03 -15.66 -3.00
N CYS A 168 9.95 -16.05 -2.11
CA CYS A 168 9.85 -17.31 -1.37
C CYS A 168 8.63 -17.41 -0.46
N HIS A 169 8.08 -16.28 0.01
CA HIS A 169 6.86 -16.25 0.82
C HIS A 169 5.62 -16.19 -0.05
N THR A 170 5.62 -15.33 -1.08
CA THR A 170 4.46 -15.11 -1.95
C THR A 170 4.17 -16.29 -2.86
N HIS A 171 5.19 -17.09 -3.27
CA HIS A 171 4.98 -18.24 -4.15
C HIS A 171 3.96 -19.25 -3.60
N ARG A 172 3.76 -19.30 -2.28
CA ARG A 172 2.81 -20.20 -1.61
C ARG A 172 1.38 -19.67 -1.60
N LEU A 173 1.16 -18.41 -2.01
CA LEU A 173 -0.16 -17.79 -2.01
C LEU A 173 -0.97 -18.27 -3.23
N PRO A 174 -2.06 -19.04 -3.03
CA PRO A 174 -2.72 -19.73 -4.13
C PRO A 174 -3.50 -18.81 -5.05
N ALA A 175 -3.96 -17.66 -4.56
CA ALA A 175 -4.78 -16.71 -5.32
C ALA A 175 -3.96 -15.62 -6.01
N LEU A 176 -2.68 -15.46 -5.64
CA LEU A 176 -1.84 -14.36 -6.11
C LEU A 176 -1.54 -14.53 -7.60
N SER A 177 -1.95 -13.55 -8.40
CA SER A 177 -1.88 -13.60 -9.87
C SER A 177 -1.09 -12.46 -10.49
N LEU A 178 -0.98 -11.33 -9.77
CA LEU A 178 -0.23 -10.15 -10.21
C LEU A 178 0.64 -9.63 -9.08
N GLU A 179 1.94 -9.55 -9.34
CA GLU A 179 2.94 -9.01 -8.43
C GLU A 179 3.73 -7.92 -9.13
N ILE A 180 3.83 -6.74 -8.52
CA ILE A 180 4.55 -5.60 -9.08
C ILE A 180 5.56 -5.10 -8.05
N TYR A 181 6.84 -5.29 -8.34
CA TYR A 181 7.95 -5.01 -7.46
C TYR A 181 8.81 -3.84 -7.94
N PRO A 182 9.47 -3.10 -7.06
CA PRO A 182 10.46 -2.12 -7.46
C PRO A 182 11.72 -2.80 -8.03
N ALA A 183 12.46 -2.11 -8.88
CA ALA A 183 13.84 -2.49 -9.16
C ALA A 183 14.65 -2.42 -7.85
N PRO A 184 15.47 -3.46 -7.54
CA PRO A 184 16.24 -3.48 -6.30
C PRO A 184 17.21 -2.30 -6.18
N GLN A 185 17.52 -1.90 -4.94
CA GLN A 185 18.43 -0.77 -4.69
C GLN A 185 19.81 -0.96 -5.33
N GLU A 186 20.27 -2.21 -5.50
CA GLU A 186 21.53 -2.56 -6.15
C GLU A 186 21.53 -2.24 -7.65
N SER A 187 20.37 -2.00 -8.24
CA SER A 187 20.23 -1.54 -9.63
C SER A 187 20.57 -0.06 -9.80
N TYR A 188 20.72 0.69 -8.71
CA TYR A 188 20.94 2.12 -8.74
C TYR A 188 22.37 2.47 -8.25
N SER A 189 22.95 3.53 -8.83
CA SER A 189 24.18 4.13 -8.29
C SER A 189 23.89 4.83 -6.95
N SER A 190 24.94 5.24 -6.24
CA SER A 190 24.83 6.08 -5.04
C SER A 190 24.17 7.45 -5.30
N GLN A 191 24.06 7.86 -6.58
CA GLN A 191 23.42 9.09 -7.01
C GLN A 191 21.98 8.85 -7.53
N GLY A 192 21.45 7.62 -7.39
CA GLY A 192 20.09 7.28 -7.82
C GLY A 192 19.95 7.01 -9.33
N ILE A 193 21.06 6.88 -10.07
CA ILE A 193 21.03 6.58 -11.51
C ILE A 193 20.85 5.07 -11.69
N LEU A 194 19.85 4.67 -12.47
CA LEU A 194 19.58 3.28 -12.80
C LEU A 194 20.67 2.71 -13.73
N HIS A 195 21.25 1.58 -13.35
CA HIS A 195 22.16 0.77 -14.16
C HIS A 195 21.37 -0.32 -14.89
N GLN A 196 21.12 -0.13 -16.16
CA GLN A 196 20.34 -1.04 -17.00
C GLN A 196 20.92 -2.47 -17.01
N GLU A 197 22.25 -2.62 -17.10
CA GLU A 197 22.91 -3.92 -17.11
C GLU A 197 22.69 -4.68 -15.80
N SER A 198 22.80 -3.99 -14.66
CA SER A 198 22.52 -4.58 -13.33
C SER A 198 21.06 -5.01 -13.22
N LEU A 199 20.14 -4.22 -13.74
CA LEU A 199 18.72 -4.56 -13.72
C LEU A 199 18.43 -5.79 -14.58
N VAL A 200 19.02 -5.91 -15.76
CA VAL A 200 18.88 -7.10 -16.63
C VAL A 200 19.43 -8.35 -15.95
N GLN A 201 20.59 -8.25 -15.33
CA GLN A 201 21.17 -9.37 -14.58
C GLN A 201 20.24 -9.82 -13.44
N LEU A 202 19.80 -8.88 -12.60
CA LEU A 202 18.88 -9.17 -11.50
C LEU A 202 17.56 -9.78 -11.96
N LYS A 203 17.01 -9.33 -13.09
CA LYS A 203 15.81 -9.95 -13.68
C LYS A 203 16.06 -11.39 -14.06
N THR A 204 17.24 -11.69 -14.61
CA THR A 204 17.60 -13.07 -14.96
C THR A 204 17.68 -13.95 -13.71
N GLU A 205 18.32 -13.47 -12.65
CA GLU A 205 18.40 -14.17 -11.36
C GLU A 205 16.99 -14.42 -10.75
N LEU A 206 16.13 -13.39 -10.72
CA LEU A 206 14.75 -13.51 -10.26
C LEU A 206 13.95 -14.50 -11.12
N TRP A 207 14.18 -14.51 -12.43
CA TRP A 207 13.53 -15.45 -13.34
C TRP A 207 13.95 -16.90 -13.07
N GLU A 208 15.22 -17.15 -12.75
CA GLU A 208 15.70 -18.49 -12.38
C GLU A 208 15.00 -18.97 -11.09
N ILE A 209 14.88 -18.10 -10.08
CA ILE A 209 14.16 -18.41 -8.84
C ILE A 209 12.69 -18.76 -9.14
N LEU A 210 12.01 -17.96 -9.95
CA LEU A 210 10.61 -18.17 -10.30
C LEU A 210 10.41 -19.49 -11.09
N THR A 211 11.33 -19.79 -11.99
CA THR A 211 11.32 -21.04 -12.74
C THR A 211 11.49 -22.25 -11.81
N TYR A 212 12.39 -22.14 -10.85
CA TYR A 212 12.60 -23.17 -9.82
C TYR A 212 11.37 -23.37 -8.94
N LEU A 213 10.67 -22.28 -8.60
CA LEU A 213 9.46 -22.31 -7.77
C LEU A 213 8.21 -22.84 -8.52
N GLY A 214 8.28 -22.97 -9.84
CA GLY A 214 7.31 -23.73 -10.66
C GLY A 214 5.94 -23.06 -10.85
N HIS A 215 5.82 -21.73 -10.69
CA HIS A 215 4.54 -21.04 -10.82
C HIS A 215 4.50 -20.03 -11.97
N PRO A 216 3.57 -20.18 -12.94
CA PRO A 216 3.30 -19.17 -13.96
C PRO A 216 2.51 -18.02 -13.31
N ARG A 217 3.18 -16.92 -12.95
CA ARG A 217 2.57 -15.70 -12.43
C ARG A 217 2.98 -14.50 -13.25
N ASN A 218 2.15 -13.47 -13.23
CA ASN A 218 2.53 -12.17 -13.80
C ASN A 218 3.30 -11.39 -12.76
N ILE A 219 4.63 -11.43 -12.88
CA ILE A 219 5.55 -10.67 -12.02
C ILE A 219 6.20 -9.58 -12.87
N TRP A 220 6.08 -8.34 -12.37
CA TRP A 220 6.67 -7.17 -12.98
C TRP A 220 7.72 -6.59 -12.05
N VAL A 221 8.89 -6.29 -12.57
CA VAL A 221 9.92 -5.52 -11.86
C VAL A 221 10.06 -4.18 -12.57
N SER A 222 9.66 -3.11 -11.88
CA SER A 222 9.60 -1.77 -12.45
C SER A 222 10.60 -0.83 -11.76
N PRO A 223 11.44 -0.12 -12.51
CA PRO A 223 12.24 0.98 -11.99
C PRO A 223 11.42 2.26 -11.79
N SER A 224 10.16 2.28 -12.23
CA SER A 224 9.26 3.44 -12.17
C SER A 224 8.15 3.22 -11.14
N PRO A 225 7.81 4.23 -10.33
CA PRO A 225 8.56 5.48 -10.18
C PRO A 225 9.91 5.24 -9.48
N CYS A 226 10.89 6.08 -9.82
CA CYS A 226 12.22 5.98 -9.21
C CYS A 226 12.15 6.24 -7.70
N PRO A 227 12.69 5.36 -6.83
CA PRO A 227 12.60 5.53 -5.38
C PRO A 227 13.44 6.70 -4.85
N HIS A 228 14.34 7.26 -5.65
CA HIS A 228 15.22 8.38 -5.27
C HIS A 228 14.65 9.74 -5.64
N CYS A 229 14.04 9.88 -6.83
CA CYS A 229 13.52 11.18 -7.30
C CYS A 229 11.99 11.21 -7.46
N GLY A 230 11.33 10.06 -7.45
CA GLY A 230 9.88 9.96 -7.64
C GLY A 230 9.41 10.14 -9.10
N GLU A 231 10.36 10.35 -10.03
CA GLU A 231 10.03 10.52 -11.45
C GLU A 231 9.77 9.19 -12.14
N ASP A 232 8.92 9.21 -13.15
CA ASP A 232 8.65 8.06 -13.99
C ASP A 232 9.83 7.75 -14.89
N VAL A 233 10.50 6.64 -14.65
CA VAL A 233 11.47 6.06 -15.58
C VAL A 233 10.69 5.18 -16.55
N CYS A 234 10.62 5.61 -17.83
CA CYS A 234 9.70 5.06 -18.83
C CYS A 234 10.02 3.64 -19.37
N ASP A 235 10.67 2.77 -18.63
CA ASP A 235 10.97 1.43 -19.10
C ASP A 235 10.29 0.35 -18.27
N TYR A 236 9.05 0.03 -18.64
CA TYR A 236 8.38 -1.19 -18.19
C TYR A 236 9.03 -2.40 -18.86
N LEU A 237 9.80 -3.15 -18.11
CA LEU A 237 10.37 -4.39 -18.60
C LEU A 237 9.55 -5.56 -18.01
N ASN A 238 8.73 -6.18 -18.86
CA ASN A 238 8.07 -7.44 -18.52
C ASN A 238 9.15 -8.55 -18.47
N PRO A 239 9.27 -9.37 -17.41
CA PRO A 239 10.18 -10.51 -17.40
C PRO A 239 9.87 -11.53 -18.50
N ASN A 240 8.68 -11.48 -19.13
CA ASN A 240 8.25 -12.33 -20.24
C ASN A 240 8.52 -11.74 -21.63
N THR A 241 9.20 -10.62 -21.76
CA THR A 241 9.73 -10.05 -23.00
C THR A 241 11.27 -9.86 -22.87
#